data_dd4b883f3357d6764fe2d5e96425a477
#
_entry.id   dd4b883f3357d6764fe2d5e96425a477
#
_cell.length_a   1.000
_cell.length_b   1.000
_cell.length_c   1.000
_cell.angle_alpha   90.00
_cell.angle_beta   90.00
_cell.angle_gamma   90.00
#
_symmetry.space_group_name_H-M   'P 1'
#
loop_
_entity.id
_entity.type
_entity.pdbx_description
1 polymer ?
#
loop_
_entity_poly.entity_id
_entity_poly.type
_entity_poly.pdbx_seq_one_letter_code
_entity_poly.pdbx_strand_id
1 'polypeptide(L)'
;MMNTLELVTDDGKTLTFTIDEEKGSDVQGGMMSGDRMAVTYYKTADENIAHKIINLTTLLGRWTSLDKNFTINEDGSIESNIQAESKPYTAWAICNARLILNTDTFEVLSLGADSLSLENSKGIFVYKRQ
;
A
#
# COMPACT_ATOMS: atom_id res chain seq x y z
N MET A 1 -10.15 -4.37 -19.17
CA MET A 1 -8.89 -4.71 -19.87
C MET A 1 -8.04 -5.60 -18.97
N MET A 2 -7.52 -6.67 -19.52
CA MET A 2 -6.77 -7.66 -18.76
C MET A 2 -5.28 -7.46 -19.01
N ASN A 3 -4.50 -7.39 -17.93
CA ASN A 3 -3.05 -7.25 -17.99
C ASN A 3 -2.40 -8.34 -17.16
N THR A 4 -1.12 -8.55 -17.36
CA THR A 4 -0.33 -9.46 -16.52
C THR A 4 0.76 -8.68 -15.80
N LEU A 5 1.07 -9.12 -14.58
CA LEU A 5 2.16 -8.62 -13.76
C LEU A 5 3.09 -9.78 -13.44
N GLU A 6 4.36 -9.61 -13.72
CA GLU A 6 5.40 -10.54 -13.28
C GLU A 6 6.12 -9.94 -12.08
N LEU A 7 6.13 -10.68 -10.98
CA LEU A 7 6.69 -10.24 -9.71
C LEU A 7 7.80 -11.19 -9.27
N VAL A 8 8.93 -10.64 -8.85
CA VAL A 8 9.99 -11.43 -8.21
C VAL A 8 9.83 -11.28 -6.70
N THR A 9 9.61 -12.40 -6.02
CA THR A 9 9.44 -12.41 -4.56
C THR A 9 10.78 -12.21 -3.86
N ASP A 10 10.74 -11.91 -2.56
CA ASP A 10 11.96 -11.70 -1.77
C ASP A 10 12.85 -12.93 -1.70
N ASP A 11 12.29 -14.13 -1.87
CA ASP A 11 13.05 -15.38 -1.93
C ASP A 11 13.52 -15.76 -3.35
N GLY A 12 13.35 -14.87 -4.32
CA GLY A 12 13.85 -15.04 -5.68
C GLY A 12 12.95 -15.79 -6.65
N LYS A 13 11.74 -16.11 -6.23
CA LYS A 13 10.78 -16.79 -7.13
C LYS A 13 10.08 -15.77 -8.01
N THR A 14 9.76 -16.19 -9.25
CA THR A 14 8.97 -15.36 -10.15
C THR A 14 7.53 -15.85 -10.17
N LEU A 15 6.60 -14.94 -9.93
CA LEU A 15 5.17 -15.21 -9.97
C LEU A 15 4.52 -14.30 -10.99
N THR A 16 3.54 -14.83 -11.71
CA THR A 16 2.77 -14.07 -12.69
C THR A 16 1.33 -13.97 -12.23
N PHE A 17 0.80 -12.76 -12.27
CA PHE A 17 -0.57 -12.47 -11.87
C PHE A 17 -1.34 -11.87 -13.03
N THR A 18 -2.62 -12.23 -13.12
CA THR A 18 -3.56 -11.57 -14.01
C THR A 18 -4.19 -10.39 -13.28
N ILE A 19 -4.19 -9.23 -13.91
CA ILE A 19 -4.86 -8.03 -13.42
C ILE A 19 -6.08 -7.81 -14.28
N ASP A 20 -7.27 -7.93 -13.69
CA ASP A 20 -8.53 -7.82 -14.41
C ASP A 20 -9.56 -7.15 -13.47
N GLU A 21 -9.89 -5.91 -13.78
CA GLU A 21 -10.83 -5.12 -12.97
C GLU A 21 -12.21 -5.78 -12.91
N GLU A 22 -12.63 -6.46 -13.97
CA GLU A 22 -13.91 -7.18 -14.00
C GLU A 22 -13.92 -8.37 -13.04
N LYS A 23 -12.73 -8.91 -12.72
CA LYS A 23 -12.56 -10.01 -11.76
C LYS A 23 -12.17 -9.52 -10.38
N GLY A 24 -12.26 -8.22 -10.13
CA GLY A 24 -12.06 -7.64 -8.81
C GLY A 24 -10.66 -7.15 -8.51
N SER A 25 -9.78 -7.02 -9.51
CA SER A 25 -8.44 -6.47 -9.28
C SER A 25 -8.51 -4.97 -8.98
N ASP A 26 -7.79 -4.57 -7.93
CA ASP A 26 -7.67 -3.17 -7.51
C ASP A 26 -6.19 -2.83 -7.36
N VAL A 27 -5.70 -1.87 -8.15
CA VAL A 27 -4.30 -1.46 -8.15
C VAL A 27 -4.20 -0.06 -7.56
N GLN A 28 -3.43 0.07 -6.48
CA GLN A 28 -3.21 1.35 -5.82
C GLN A 28 -1.73 1.72 -5.89
N GLY A 29 -1.44 2.94 -6.35
CA GLY A 29 -0.09 3.49 -6.45
C GLY A 29 0.61 3.30 -7.78
N GLY A 30 -0.09 2.81 -8.79
CA GLY A 30 0.49 2.55 -10.10
C GLY A 30 1.42 1.34 -10.12
N MET A 31 2.05 1.10 -11.26
CA MET A 31 2.99 0.00 -11.43
C MET A 31 4.10 0.44 -12.39
N MET A 32 5.33 0.38 -11.91
CA MET A 32 6.51 0.60 -12.75
C MET A 32 7.52 -0.50 -12.48
N SER A 33 8.29 -0.85 -13.50
CA SER A 33 9.36 -1.83 -13.36
C SER A 33 10.33 -1.41 -12.25
N GLY A 34 10.65 -2.34 -11.36
CA GLY A 34 11.52 -2.07 -10.22
C GLY A 34 10.82 -1.65 -8.94
N ASP A 35 9.52 -1.32 -9.01
CA ASP A 35 8.75 -0.97 -7.82
C ASP A 35 8.50 -2.19 -6.94
N ARG A 36 8.47 -1.96 -5.62
CA ARG A 36 8.06 -2.99 -4.67
C ARG A 36 6.55 -2.97 -4.54
N MET A 37 5.96 -4.17 -4.54
CA MET A 37 4.51 -4.34 -4.52
C MET A 37 4.11 -5.32 -3.44
N ALA A 38 2.95 -5.08 -2.82
CA ALA A 38 2.24 -6.05 -2.01
C ALA A 38 1.03 -6.53 -2.81
N VAL A 39 0.92 -7.84 -3.02
CA VAL A 39 -0.14 -8.41 -3.85
C VAL A 39 -0.90 -9.45 -3.04
N THR A 40 -2.21 -9.30 -2.98
CA THR A 40 -3.11 -10.40 -2.59
C THR A 40 -3.78 -10.94 -3.83
N TYR A 41 -3.99 -12.25 -3.87
CA TYR A 41 -4.51 -12.89 -5.07
C TYR A 41 -5.29 -14.15 -4.72
N TYR A 42 -6.05 -14.63 -5.68
CA TYR A 42 -6.71 -15.93 -5.61
C TYR A 42 -6.34 -16.76 -6.83
N LYS A 43 -6.36 -18.07 -6.67
CA LYS A 43 -6.03 -18.99 -7.75
C LYS A 43 -7.28 -19.53 -8.43
N THR A 44 -7.24 -19.56 -9.76
CA THR A 44 -8.15 -20.36 -10.58
C THR A 44 -7.39 -21.57 -11.11
N ALA A 45 -8.04 -22.39 -11.94
CA ALA A 45 -7.39 -23.55 -12.54
C ALA A 45 -6.18 -23.17 -13.41
N ASP A 46 -6.21 -22.01 -14.05
CA ASP A 46 -5.24 -21.61 -15.06
C ASP A 46 -4.35 -20.44 -14.67
N GLU A 47 -4.72 -19.66 -13.65
CA GLU A 47 -4.00 -18.42 -13.38
C GLU A 47 -4.13 -17.94 -11.94
N ASN A 48 -3.25 -17.01 -11.56
CA ASN A 48 -3.35 -16.26 -10.32
C ASN A 48 -3.99 -14.91 -10.63
N ILE A 49 -5.15 -14.62 -10.04
CA ILE A 49 -5.85 -13.37 -10.26
C ILE A 49 -5.51 -12.41 -9.11
N ALA A 50 -4.91 -11.27 -9.44
CA ALA A 50 -4.62 -10.26 -8.43
C ALA A 50 -5.93 -9.68 -7.90
N HIS A 51 -6.07 -9.63 -6.58
CA HIS A 51 -7.21 -9.01 -5.92
C HIS A 51 -6.88 -7.56 -5.53
N LYS A 52 -5.81 -7.36 -4.79
CA LYS A 52 -5.35 -6.03 -4.39
C LYS A 52 -3.85 -5.93 -4.61
N ILE A 53 -3.43 -4.85 -5.25
CA ILE A 53 -2.01 -4.53 -5.43
C ILE A 53 -1.78 -3.16 -4.82
N ILE A 54 -0.82 -3.08 -3.89
CA ILE A 54 -0.40 -1.82 -3.29
C ILE A 54 1.06 -1.61 -3.66
N ASN A 55 1.34 -0.49 -4.32
CA ASN A 55 2.71 -0.12 -4.68
C ASN A 55 3.40 0.46 -3.45
N LEU A 56 4.29 -0.33 -2.84
CA LEU A 56 5.00 0.08 -1.63
C LEU A 56 5.98 1.20 -1.90
N THR A 57 6.57 1.24 -3.09
CA THR A 57 7.47 2.33 -3.49
C THR A 57 6.74 3.67 -3.51
N THR A 58 5.51 3.70 -4.03
CA THR A 58 4.69 4.90 -4.03
C THR A 58 4.26 5.31 -2.62
N LEU A 59 4.05 4.33 -1.74
CA LEU A 59 3.66 4.59 -0.35
C LEU A 59 4.75 5.28 0.46
N LEU A 60 6.02 5.02 0.15
CA LEU A 60 7.15 5.61 0.88
C LEU A 60 7.17 7.14 0.73
N GLY A 61 7.69 7.81 1.74
CA GLY A 61 7.90 9.24 1.72
C GLY A 61 7.06 9.98 2.73
N ARG A 62 6.92 11.28 2.52
CA ARG A 62 6.33 12.19 3.50
C ARG A 62 4.87 12.47 3.18
N TRP A 63 4.03 12.25 4.18
CA TRP A 63 2.58 12.46 4.10
C TRP A 63 2.13 13.43 5.19
N THR A 64 1.16 14.29 4.86
CA THR A 64 0.66 15.30 5.79
C THR A 64 -0.85 15.42 5.75
N SER A 65 -1.42 15.71 6.92
CA SER A 65 -2.82 16.11 7.09
C SER A 65 -2.86 17.27 8.07
N LEU A 66 -4.05 17.66 8.51
CA LEU A 66 -4.18 18.78 9.46
C LEU A 66 -3.46 18.54 10.78
N ASP A 67 -3.44 17.29 11.25
CA ASP A 67 -2.91 16.93 12.56
C ASP A 67 -1.78 15.89 12.51
N LYS A 68 -1.38 15.46 11.32
CA LYS A 68 -0.32 14.48 11.14
C LYS A 68 0.66 14.94 10.08
N ASN A 69 1.93 14.65 10.31
CA ASN A 69 3.00 14.83 9.33
C ASN A 69 4.04 13.77 9.64
N PHE A 70 4.22 12.82 8.73
CA PHE A 70 5.10 11.70 8.98
C PHE A 70 5.76 11.23 7.69
N THR A 71 6.88 10.54 7.85
CA THR A 71 7.64 9.94 6.76
C THR A 71 7.60 8.42 6.90
N ILE A 72 7.16 7.75 5.84
CA ILE A 72 7.15 6.28 5.76
C ILE A 72 8.47 5.84 5.13
N ASN A 73 9.25 5.06 5.87
CA ASN A 73 10.57 4.59 5.46
C ASN A 73 10.52 3.13 5.00
N GLU A 74 11.43 2.78 4.10
CA GLU A 74 11.50 1.44 3.51
C GLU A 74 11.73 0.33 4.54
N ASP A 75 12.43 0.63 5.63
CA ASP A 75 12.79 -0.35 6.66
C ASP A 75 11.64 -0.73 7.60
N GLY A 76 10.43 -0.23 7.37
CA GLY A 76 9.27 -0.47 8.23
C GLY A 76 9.09 0.55 9.34
N SER A 77 9.94 1.56 9.41
CA SER A 77 9.82 2.63 10.39
C SER A 77 9.01 3.80 9.87
N ILE A 78 8.46 4.58 10.78
CA ILE A 78 7.80 5.86 10.48
C ILE A 78 8.41 6.90 11.41
N GLU A 79 8.74 8.06 10.84
CA GLU A 79 9.20 9.21 11.61
C GLU A 79 8.11 10.27 11.64
N SER A 80 7.70 10.68 12.85
CA SER A 80 6.82 11.84 13.00
C SER A 80 7.62 13.11 12.81
N ASN A 81 7.10 14.01 11.98
CA ASN A 81 7.71 15.31 11.73
C ASN A 81 7.08 16.41 12.58
N ILE A 82 6.13 16.04 13.46
CA ILE A 82 5.50 16.94 14.42
C ILE A 82 6.18 16.76 15.78
N GLN A 83 6.82 17.81 16.26
CA GLN A 83 7.45 17.78 17.56
C GLN A 83 6.40 17.67 18.66
N ALA A 84 6.64 16.82 19.66
CA ALA A 84 5.76 16.61 20.81
C ALA A 84 4.39 16.03 20.46
N GLU A 85 4.29 15.28 19.38
CA GLU A 85 3.06 14.55 19.05
C GLU A 85 2.78 13.49 20.12
N SER A 86 1.53 13.43 20.62
CA SER A 86 1.18 12.56 21.75
C SER A 86 1.13 11.08 21.39
N LYS A 87 0.77 10.75 20.13
CA LYS A 87 0.65 9.36 19.66
C LYS A 87 1.17 9.23 18.22
N PRO A 88 2.50 9.37 18.04
CA PRO A 88 3.06 9.29 16.70
C PRO A 88 3.01 7.86 16.15
N TYR A 89 2.88 7.74 14.85
CA TYR A 89 3.15 6.48 14.18
C TYR A 89 4.66 6.24 14.17
N THR A 90 5.08 5.02 14.47
CA THR A 90 6.50 4.65 14.52
C THR A 90 6.86 3.47 13.64
N ALA A 91 5.88 2.68 13.23
CA ALA A 91 6.10 1.49 12.42
C ALA A 91 4.92 1.25 11.49
N TRP A 92 5.20 0.62 10.35
CA TRP A 92 4.19 0.22 9.40
C TRP A 92 4.44 -1.17 8.86
N ALA A 93 3.38 -1.81 8.40
CA ALA A 93 3.45 -3.10 7.73
C ALA A 93 2.24 -3.24 6.80
N ILE A 94 2.33 -4.19 5.88
CA ILE A 94 1.20 -4.59 5.04
C ILE A 94 0.86 -6.03 5.38
N CYS A 95 -0.39 -6.28 5.64
CA CYS A 95 -0.90 -7.63 5.89
C CYS A 95 -2.29 -7.78 5.28
N ASN A 96 -2.47 -8.81 4.46
CA ASN A 96 -3.75 -9.09 3.80
C ASN A 96 -4.35 -7.87 3.09
N ALA A 97 -3.53 -7.17 2.31
CA ALA A 97 -3.91 -5.97 1.56
C ALA A 97 -4.30 -4.77 2.41
N ARG A 98 -3.97 -4.77 3.69
CA ARG A 98 -4.26 -3.66 4.61
C ARG A 98 -2.97 -3.06 5.13
N LEU A 99 -3.00 -1.74 5.31
CA LEU A 99 -1.89 -1.01 5.91
C LEU A 99 -2.06 -0.98 7.42
N ILE A 100 -1.01 -1.38 8.14
CA ILE A 100 -0.98 -1.33 9.58
C ILE A 100 -0.02 -0.22 10.00
N LEU A 101 -0.53 0.76 10.76
CA LEU A 101 0.26 1.84 11.34
C LEU A 101 0.26 1.63 12.86
N ASN A 102 1.41 1.29 13.42
CA ASN A 102 1.54 0.78 14.79
C ASN A 102 0.69 -0.49 14.96
N THR A 103 -0.44 -0.39 15.68
CA THR A 103 -1.38 -1.50 15.85
C THR A 103 -2.71 -1.27 15.14
N ASP A 104 -2.88 -0.10 14.51
CA ASP A 104 -4.12 0.26 13.83
C ASP A 104 -4.09 -0.25 12.38
N THR A 105 -5.17 -0.92 11.99
CA THR A 105 -5.31 -1.49 10.65
C THR A 105 -6.20 -0.60 9.79
N PHE A 106 -5.74 -0.30 8.59
CA PHE A 106 -6.44 0.56 7.64
C PHE A 106 -6.62 -0.13 6.30
N GLU A 107 -7.78 0.10 5.67
CA GLU A 107 -7.99 -0.19 4.27
C GLU A 107 -7.36 0.93 3.44
N VAL A 108 -6.58 0.59 2.42
CA VAL A 108 -6.05 1.59 1.48
C VAL A 108 -7.12 1.83 0.42
N LEU A 109 -7.84 2.94 0.53
CA LEU A 109 -8.89 3.29 -0.42
C LEU A 109 -8.31 3.82 -1.72
N SER A 110 -7.29 4.69 -1.61
CA SER A 110 -6.58 5.20 -2.77
C SER A 110 -5.15 5.57 -2.42
N LEU A 111 -4.26 5.37 -3.35
CA LEU A 111 -2.86 5.74 -3.24
C LEU A 111 -2.41 6.25 -4.61
N GLY A 112 -1.95 7.49 -4.65
CA GLY A 112 -1.40 8.11 -5.85
C GLY A 112 -0.12 8.83 -5.53
N ALA A 113 0.41 9.54 -6.54
CA ALA A 113 1.65 10.30 -6.36
C ALA A 113 1.50 11.40 -5.32
N ASP A 114 0.30 11.99 -5.18
CA ASP A 114 0.07 13.18 -4.38
C ASP A 114 -0.86 12.97 -3.19
N SER A 115 -1.59 11.85 -3.12
CA SER A 115 -2.57 11.65 -2.07
C SER A 115 -2.66 10.18 -1.65
N LEU A 116 -3.08 10.00 -0.40
CA LEU A 116 -3.30 8.71 0.23
C LEU A 116 -4.59 8.78 1.04
N SER A 117 -5.53 7.87 0.79
CA SER A 117 -6.76 7.78 1.57
C SER A 117 -6.84 6.43 2.26
N LEU A 118 -7.02 6.48 3.57
CA LEU A 118 -7.10 5.31 4.43
C LEU A 118 -8.44 5.29 5.16
N GLU A 119 -8.96 4.09 5.41
CA GLU A 119 -10.20 3.92 6.16
C GLU A 119 -10.04 2.89 7.27
N ASN A 120 -10.63 3.20 8.42
CA ASN A 120 -10.81 2.23 9.49
C ASN A 120 -12.18 2.43 10.15
N SER A 121 -12.43 1.76 11.28
CA SER A 121 -13.71 1.87 11.99
C SER A 121 -14.05 3.27 12.49
N LYS A 122 -13.04 4.16 12.59
CA LYS A 122 -13.20 5.54 13.06
C LYS A 122 -13.48 6.53 11.95
N GLY A 123 -13.31 6.15 10.68
CA GLY A 123 -13.57 7.02 9.54
C GLY A 123 -12.53 6.93 8.44
N ILE A 124 -12.54 7.94 7.59
CA ILE A 124 -11.65 8.06 6.45
C ILE A 124 -10.63 9.16 6.73
N PHE A 125 -9.36 8.85 6.49
CA PHE A 125 -8.24 9.76 6.72
C PHE A 125 -7.54 10.01 5.39
N VAL A 126 -7.41 11.28 5.03
CA VAL A 126 -6.79 11.70 3.77
C VAL A 126 -5.50 12.43 4.06
N TYR A 127 -4.43 12.00 3.40
CA TYR A 127 -3.11 12.60 3.51
C TYR A 127 -2.66 13.09 2.15
N LYS A 128 -1.85 14.13 2.15
CA LYS A 128 -1.25 14.67 0.93
C LYS A 128 0.26 14.48 0.97
N ARG A 129 0.85 14.30 -0.20
CA ARG A 129 2.30 14.25 -0.36
C ARG A 129 2.89 15.63 -0.09
N GLN A 130 3.92 15.64 0.71
CA GLN A 130 4.63 16.89 1.01
C GLN A 130 5.97 16.96 0.31
#